data_63c41a392c6e0c323defbe2884233beb
#
_entry.id   63c41a392c6e0c323defbe2884233beb
#
_cell.length_a   1.000
_cell.length_b   1.000
_cell.length_c   1.000
_cell.angle_alpha   90.00
_cell.angle_beta   90.00
_cell.angle_gamma   90.00
#
_symmetry.space_group_name_H-M   'P 1'
#
loop_
_entity.id
_entity.type
_entity.pdbx_description
1 polymer ?
#
loop_
_entity_poly.entity_id
_entity_poly.type
_entity_poly.pdbx_seq_one_letter_code
_entity_poly.pdbx_strand_id
1 'polypeptide(L)'
;MSALSKVLEIDIQSILKGTIVKNPSIAGNMNRVKFYRCPTCGNLVTSVKEIEISCCGNKLHSGEARQTDDPKYQPVISEFDGRYLVSFKHPMTKDEYIANLITVQYDKLMVTNLFAEQEAVVTLPQIGGLRMFVITSKGELFAVQ
;
A
#
# COMPACT_ATOMS: atom_id res chain seq x y z
N MET A 1 -28.99 1.47 26.76
CA MET A 1 -27.71 1.90 26.17
C MET A 1 -27.46 3.34 26.49
N SER A 2 -26.30 3.67 26.97
CA SER A 2 -25.92 5.07 27.18
C SER A 2 -25.64 5.75 25.83
N ALA A 3 -25.81 7.09 25.77
CA ALA A 3 -25.48 7.87 24.59
C ALA A 3 -24.00 7.71 24.18
N LEU A 4 -23.11 7.56 25.15
CA LEU A 4 -21.68 7.35 24.93
C LEU A 4 -21.37 6.03 24.22
N SER A 5 -22.02 4.94 24.61
CA SER A 5 -21.91 3.64 23.95
C SER A 5 -22.30 3.73 22.46
N LYS A 6 -23.38 4.45 22.18
CA LYS A 6 -23.89 4.61 20.82
C LYS A 6 -22.95 5.45 19.94
N VAL A 7 -22.36 6.51 20.49
CA VAL A 7 -21.45 7.41 19.77
C VAL A 7 -20.09 6.73 19.50
N LEU A 8 -19.56 5.96 20.46
CA LEU A 8 -18.27 5.31 20.36
C LEU A 8 -18.31 3.91 19.78
N GLU A 9 -19.53 3.40 19.50
CA GLU A 9 -19.72 2.01 19.05
C GLU A 9 -19.05 0.97 19.96
N ILE A 10 -19.05 1.25 21.28
CA ILE A 10 -18.44 0.42 22.29
C ILE A 10 -19.51 -0.14 23.21
N ASP A 11 -19.41 -1.40 23.57
CA ASP A 11 -20.25 -2.00 24.61
C ASP A 11 -19.72 -1.66 26.00
N ILE A 12 -20.30 -0.62 26.61
CA ILE A 12 -19.94 -0.17 27.96
C ILE A 12 -20.12 -1.26 29.00
N GLN A 13 -21.12 -2.13 28.85
CA GLN A 13 -21.35 -3.24 29.79
C GLN A 13 -20.18 -4.23 29.79
N SER A 14 -19.61 -4.50 28.62
CA SER A 14 -18.42 -5.35 28.51
C SER A 14 -17.19 -4.71 29.19
N ILE A 15 -17.03 -3.40 29.05
CA ILE A 15 -15.94 -2.67 29.72
C ILE A 15 -16.09 -2.73 31.24
N LEU A 16 -17.29 -2.50 31.76
CA LEU A 16 -17.57 -2.53 33.20
C LEU A 16 -17.35 -3.94 33.80
N LYS A 17 -17.53 -4.98 33.02
CA LYS A 17 -17.26 -6.37 33.42
C LYS A 17 -15.77 -6.75 33.26
N GLY A 18 -14.94 -5.85 32.76
CA GLY A 18 -13.52 -6.13 32.50
C GLY A 18 -13.29 -6.99 31.25
N THR A 19 -14.31 -7.15 30.40
CA THR A 19 -14.19 -7.89 29.14
C THR A 19 -13.88 -6.92 28.01
N ILE A 20 -12.74 -7.13 27.34
CA ILE A 20 -12.37 -6.31 26.19
C ILE A 20 -12.92 -6.95 24.93
N VAL A 21 -13.86 -6.27 24.28
CA VAL A 21 -14.31 -6.64 22.94
C VAL A 21 -13.33 -6.07 21.94
N LYS A 22 -12.60 -6.94 21.26
CA LYS A 22 -11.67 -6.52 20.20
C LYS A 22 -12.47 -6.04 18.98
N ASN A 23 -12.04 -4.93 18.42
CA ASN A 23 -12.55 -4.50 17.12
C ASN A 23 -12.32 -5.60 16.07
N PRO A 24 -13.20 -5.70 15.06
CA PRO A 24 -12.99 -6.65 13.97
C PRO A 24 -11.59 -6.46 13.38
N SER A 25 -10.81 -7.53 13.33
CA SER A 25 -9.41 -7.50 12.88
C SER A 25 -9.22 -7.08 11.42
N ILE A 26 -10.30 -6.93 10.69
CA ILE A 26 -10.31 -6.62 9.24
C ILE A 26 -10.50 -5.13 8.99
N ALA A 27 -11.26 -4.43 9.85
CA ALA A 27 -11.62 -3.03 9.61
C ALA A 27 -10.39 -2.12 9.66
N GLY A 28 -10.06 -1.50 8.53
CA GLY A 28 -8.99 -0.50 8.42
C GLY A 28 -7.57 -1.00 8.69
N ASN A 29 -7.34 -2.31 8.72
CA ASN A 29 -6.02 -2.86 9.03
C ASN A 29 -5.11 -2.83 7.79
N MET A 30 -4.25 -1.83 7.69
CA MET A 30 -3.32 -1.65 6.59
C MET A 30 -2.26 -2.77 6.47
N ASN A 31 -2.06 -3.59 7.50
CA ASN A 31 -1.18 -4.76 7.40
C ASN A 31 -1.75 -5.85 6.48
N ARG A 32 -3.03 -5.77 6.18
CA ARG A 32 -3.75 -6.73 5.32
C ARG A 32 -4.05 -6.18 3.93
N VAL A 33 -3.51 -5.02 3.59
CA VAL A 33 -3.78 -4.41 2.29
C VAL A 33 -3.41 -5.35 1.14
N LYS A 34 -4.32 -5.44 0.18
CA LYS A 34 -4.21 -6.23 -1.04
C LYS A 34 -4.26 -5.31 -2.24
N PHE A 35 -3.60 -5.72 -3.29
CA PHE A 35 -3.49 -4.94 -4.53
C PHE A 35 -4.07 -5.74 -5.69
N TYR A 36 -4.93 -5.09 -6.47
CA TYR A 36 -5.56 -5.66 -7.66
C TYR A 36 -5.19 -4.77 -8.84
N ARG A 37 -4.52 -5.30 -9.82
CA ARG A 37 -4.10 -4.55 -11.01
C ARG A 37 -4.71 -5.15 -12.26
N CYS A 38 -5.32 -4.29 -13.09
CA CYS A 38 -5.83 -4.69 -14.39
C CYS A 38 -4.67 -4.87 -15.37
N PRO A 39 -4.54 -6.04 -16.01
CA PRO A 39 -3.48 -6.26 -16.99
C PRO A 39 -3.68 -5.46 -18.29
N THR A 40 -4.91 -5.04 -18.58
CA THR A 40 -5.26 -4.32 -19.80
C THR A 40 -5.01 -2.81 -19.69
N CYS A 41 -5.57 -2.16 -18.66
CA CYS A 41 -5.49 -0.70 -18.52
C CYS A 41 -4.54 -0.24 -17.41
N GLY A 42 -3.99 -1.15 -16.61
CA GLY A 42 -3.10 -0.82 -15.49
C GLY A 42 -3.80 -0.23 -14.27
N ASN A 43 -5.15 -0.19 -14.27
CA ASN A 43 -5.89 0.31 -13.12
C ASN A 43 -5.53 -0.46 -11.85
N LEU A 44 -5.29 0.26 -10.77
CA LEU A 44 -4.90 -0.31 -9.47
C LEU A 44 -5.99 -0.06 -8.45
N VAL A 45 -6.44 -1.14 -7.81
CA VAL A 45 -7.41 -1.11 -6.72
C VAL A 45 -6.77 -1.69 -5.48
N THR A 46 -7.00 -1.08 -4.35
CA THR A 46 -6.51 -1.53 -3.04
C THR A 46 -7.68 -1.89 -2.13
N SER A 47 -7.51 -2.92 -1.32
CA SER A 47 -8.50 -3.36 -0.35
C SER A 47 -7.81 -3.96 0.87
N VAL A 48 -8.44 -3.88 2.04
CA VAL A 48 -7.93 -4.51 3.27
C VAL A 48 -8.45 -5.93 3.46
N LYS A 49 -9.30 -6.40 2.55
CA LYS A 49 -9.83 -7.77 2.53
C LYS A 49 -9.94 -8.27 1.09
N GLU A 50 -10.11 -9.58 0.95
CA GLU A 50 -10.40 -10.15 -0.36
C GLU A 50 -11.75 -9.63 -0.88
N ILE A 51 -11.75 -9.16 -2.11
CA ILE A 51 -12.93 -8.65 -2.81
C ILE A 51 -13.06 -9.27 -4.19
N GLU A 52 -14.26 -9.29 -4.72
CA GLU A 52 -14.50 -9.62 -6.12
C GLU A 52 -14.60 -8.33 -6.92
N ILE A 53 -13.73 -8.20 -7.91
CA ILE A 53 -13.67 -7.02 -8.76
C ILE A 53 -13.30 -7.41 -10.18
N SER A 54 -13.87 -6.70 -11.15
CA SER A 54 -13.56 -6.86 -12.56
C SER A 54 -13.20 -5.52 -13.19
N CYS A 55 -12.27 -5.53 -14.12
CA CYS A 55 -11.88 -4.37 -14.90
C CYS A 55 -11.55 -4.80 -16.33
N CYS A 56 -11.99 -4.02 -17.31
CA CYS A 56 -11.81 -4.32 -18.74
C CYS A 56 -12.26 -5.74 -19.13
N GLY A 57 -13.36 -6.21 -18.52
CA GLY A 57 -13.91 -7.54 -18.79
C GLY A 57 -13.18 -8.71 -18.13
N ASN A 58 -12.13 -8.44 -17.35
CA ASN A 58 -11.36 -9.46 -16.64
C ASN A 58 -11.62 -9.42 -15.14
N LYS A 59 -11.80 -10.60 -14.53
CA LYS A 59 -11.81 -10.75 -13.10
C LYS A 59 -10.39 -10.55 -12.56
N LEU A 60 -10.24 -9.65 -11.61
CA LEU A 60 -8.94 -9.38 -11.00
C LEU A 60 -8.72 -10.27 -9.77
N HIS A 61 -7.49 -10.69 -9.60
CA HIS A 61 -7.03 -11.41 -8.41
C HIS A 61 -6.02 -10.56 -7.66
N SER A 62 -5.99 -10.69 -6.34
CA SER A 62 -5.00 -10.00 -5.52
C SER A 62 -3.60 -10.49 -5.87
N GLY A 63 -2.70 -9.54 -6.10
CA GLY A 63 -1.28 -9.84 -6.28
C GLY A 63 -0.63 -10.15 -4.94
N GLU A 64 0.27 -11.13 -4.94
CA GLU A 64 1.16 -11.39 -3.82
C GLU A 64 2.49 -10.67 -4.06
N ALA A 65 2.91 -9.86 -3.08
CA ALA A 65 4.18 -9.16 -3.16
C ALA A 65 5.33 -10.15 -2.96
N ARG A 66 6.22 -10.20 -3.93
CA ARG A 66 7.44 -11.01 -3.86
C ARG A 66 8.59 -10.18 -3.30
N GLN A 67 9.50 -10.82 -2.61
CA GLN A 67 10.78 -10.21 -2.25
C GLN A 67 11.71 -10.23 -3.46
N THR A 68 12.55 -9.20 -3.58
CA THR A 68 13.56 -9.15 -4.63
C THR A 68 14.87 -8.59 -4.09
N ASP A 69 15.97 -9.20 -4.50
CA ASP A 69 17.32 -8.71 -4.20
C ASP A 69 17.92 -7.91 -5.37
N ASP A 70 17.17 -7.70 -6.43
CA ASP A 70 17.62 -6.93 -7.59
C ASP A 70 17.89 -5.47 -7.18
N PRO A 71 19.13 -4.99 -7.33
CA PRO A 71 19.50 -3.64 -6.89
C PRO A 71 18.67 -2.50 -7.51
N LYS A 72 18.13 -2.71 -8.70
CA LYS A 72 17.32 -1.68 -9.38
C LYS A 72 15.98 -1.41 -8.67
N TYR A 73 15.49 -2.35 -7.85
CA TYR A 73 14.27 -2.21 -7.06
C TYR A 73 14.54 -1.89 -5.59
N GLN A 74 15.80 -1.78 -5.18
CA GLN A 74 16.12 -1.41 -3.81
C GLN A 74 16.05 0.10 -3.64
N PRO A 75 15.23 0.60 -2.71
CA PRO A 75 15.10 2.04 -2.49
C PRO A 75 16.32 2.58 -1.76
N VAL A 76 16.74 3.78 -2.15
CA VAL A 76 17.65 4.60 -1.36
C VAL A 76 16.84 5.69 -0.70
N ILE A 77 16.81 5.69 0.63
CA ILE A 77 16.01 6.62 1.40
C ILE A 77 16.97 7.63 2.05
N SER A 78 16.73 8.90 1.82
CA SER A 78 17.40 10.00 2.50
C SER A 78 16.37 10.92 3.17
N GLU A 79 16.81 11.63 4.19
CA GLU A 79 15.96 12.60 4.88
C GLU A 79 16.34 14.01 4.42
N PHE A 80 15.35 14.77 4.06
CA PHE A 80 15.55 16.16 3.64
C PHE A 80 14.33 16.99 4.07
N ASP A 81 14.60 18.04 4.84
CA ASP A 81 13.59 19.02 5.25
C ASP A 81 12.31 18.41 5.84
N GLY A 82 12.47 17.42 6.75
CA GLY A 82 11.35 16.73 7.40
C GLY A 82 10.58 15.79 6.48
N ARG A 83 11.18 15.37 5.37
CA ARG A 83 10.60 14.44 4.40
C ARG A 83 11.57 13.31 4.08
N TYR A 84 11.03 12.19 3.65
CA TYR A 84 11.82 11.13 3.03
C TYR A 84 11.90 11.37 1.52
N LEU A 85 13.12 11.33 1.00
CA LEU A 85 13.37 11.26 -0.43
C LEU A 85 13.70 9.80 -0.76
N VAL A 86 12.83 9.15 -1.50
CA VAL A 86 12.99 7.75 -1.92
C VAL A 86 13.39 7.73 -3.38
N SER A 87 14.52 7.14 -3.69
CA SER A 87 15.01 7.01 -5.06
C SER A 87 15.38 5.57 -5.38
N PHE A 88 15.23 5.21 -6.63
CA PHE A 88 15.60 3.89 -7.16
C PHE A 88 16.63 4.05 -8.28
N LYS A 89 17.63 3.19 -8.28
CA LYS A 89 18.62 3.12 -9.36
C LYS A 89 18.12 2.29 -10.54
N HIS A 90 16.86 2.53 -10.91
CA HIS A 90 16.23 1.84 -12.02
C HIS A 90 16.45 2.60 -13.32
N PRO A 91 16.76 1.92 -14.45
CA PRO A 91 17.02 2.59 -15.73
C PRO A 91 15.77 3.27 -16.31
N MET A 92 14.56 2.92 -15.88
CA MET A 92 13.29 3.55 -16.28
C MET A 92 13.14 3.65 -17.80
N THR A 93 13.40 2.56 -18.49
CA THR A 93 13.24 2.48 -19.95
C THR A 93 11.77 2.36 -20.34
N LYS A 94 11.43 2.60 -21.61
CA LYS A 94 10.05 2.41 -22.11
C LYS A 94 9.57 0.97 -21.99
N ASP A 95 10.49 0.02 -22.10
CA ASP A 95 10.15 -1.41 -22.05
C ASP A 95 10.00 -1.93 -20.61
N GLU A 96 10.77 -1.37 -19.69
CA GLU A 96 10.75 -1.77 -18.29
C GLU A 96 10.99 -0.57 -17.38
N TYR A 97 10.03 -0.28 -16.54
CA TYR A 97 10.11 0.79 -15.56
C TYR A 97 9.26 0.46 -14.33
N ILE A 98 9.50 1.18 -13.25
CA ILE A 98 8.63 1.15 -12.08
C ILE A 98 7.40 2.00 -12.40
N ALA A 99 6.25 1.37 -12.51
CA ALA A 99 5.00 2.06 -12.86
C ALA A 99 4.34 2.73 -11.65
N ASN A 100 4.38 2.07 -10.50
CA ASN A 100 3.80 2.59 -9.27
C ASN A 100 4.73 2.34 -8.08
N LEU A 101 4.86 3.33 -7.22
CA LEU A 101 5.34 3.16 -5.86
C LEU A 101 4.15 3.24 -4.91
N ILE A 102 3.93 2.19 -4.14
CA ILE A 102 2.90 2.14 -3.12
C ILE A 102 3.59 2.22 -1.77
N THR A 103 3.18 3.16 -0.94
CA THR A 103 3.71 3.33 0.40
C THR A 103 2.60 3.20 1.42
N VAL A 104 2.87 2.45 2.48
CA VAL A 104 1.98 2.28 3.62
C VAL A 104 2.71 2.81 4.85
N GLN A 105 2.14 3.80 5.48
CA GLN A 105 2.65 4.43 6.70
C GLN A 105 1.53 4.44 7.74
N TYR A 106 1.55 3.51 8.69
CA TYR A 106 0.49 3.29 9.67
C TYR A 106 -0.90 3.12 9.02
N ASP A 107 -1.73 4.16 9.09
CA ASP A 107 -3.09 4.21 8.59
C ASP A 107 -3.22 4.85 7.20
N LYS A 108 -2.09 5.20 6.57
CA LYS A 108 -2.05 5.88 5.28
C LYS A 108 -1.50 5.00 4.19
N LEU A 109 -2.17 5.02 3.06
CA LEU A 109 -1.71 4.38 1.84
C LEU A 109 -1.62 5.45 0.75
N MET A 110 -0.46 5.54 0.13
CA MET A 110 -0.22 6.44 -1.00
C MET A 110 0.21 5.64 -2.21
N VAL A 111 -0.33 5.98 -3.36
CA VAL A 111 0.07 5.44 -4.65
C VAL A 111 0.67 6.58 -5.47
N THR A 112 1.91 6.43 -5.86
CA THR A 112 2.60 7.39 -6.72
C THR A 112 2.84 6.75 -8.07
N ASN A 113 2.35 7.37 -9.13
CA ASN A 113 2.62 6.94 -10.50
C ASN A 113 3.98 7.45 -10.93
N LEU A 114 4.77 6.55 -11.49
CA LEU A 114 6.06 6.86 -12.12
C LEU A 114 5.97 6.59 -13.61
N PHE A 115 6.84 7.24 -14.37
CA PHE A 115 6.77 7.19 -15.82
C PHE A 115 8.12 6.80 -16.41
N ALA A 116 8.06 6.12 -17.55
CA ALA A 116 9.26 5.79 -18.30
C ALA A 116 10.06 7.04 -18.68
N GLU A 117 11.38 6.89 -18.76
CA GLU A 117 12.32 7.95 -19.11
C GLU A 117 12.37 9.13 -18.13
N GLN A 118 11.85 8.94 -16.92
CA GLN A 118 11.93 9.89 -15.82
C GLN A 118 12.64 9.23 -14.63
N GLU A 119 13.30 10.03 -13.82
CA GLU A 119 13.93 9.52 -12.60
C GLU A 119 12.89 8.95 -11.63
N ALA A 120 13.20 7.78 -11.07
CA ALA A 120 12.36 7.15 -10.07
C ALA A 120 12.65 7.75 -8.67
N VAL A 121 12.14 8.94 -8.44
CA VAL A 121 12.30 9.70 -7.19
C VAL A 121 10.94 10.13 -6.66
N VAL A 122 10.69 9.85 -5.39
CA VAL A 122 9.44 10.18 -4.72
C VAL A 122 9.73 10.82 -3.37
N THR A 123 8.99 11.88 -3.05
CA THR A 123 9.06 12.54 -1.75
C THR A 123 7.88 12.10 -0.90
N LEU A 124 8.15 11.65 0.32
CA LEU A 124 7.15 11.14 1.26
C LEU A 124 7.19 11.94 2.57
N PRO A 125 6.05 12.03 3.29
CA PRO A 125 6.06 12.53 4.67
C PRO A 125 6.98 11.69 5.56
N GLN A 126 7.71 12.33 6.47
CA GLN A 126 8.53 11.65 7.46
C GLN A 126 7.67 11.12 8.60
N ILE A 127 6.96 10.04 8.33
CA ILE A 127 6.12 9.31 9.27
C ILE A 127 6.72 7.91 9.43
N GLY A 128 6.80 7.39 10.64
CA GLY A 128 7.33 6.05 10.90
C GLY A 128 6.48 4.93 10.29
N GLY A 129 6.94 3.68 10.46
CA GLY A 129 6.20 2.50 10.00
C GLY A 129 6.12 2.35 8.49
N LEU A 130 7.07 2.88 7.75
CA LEU A 130 7.09 2.85 6.28
C LEU A 130 7.26 1.42 5.75
N ARG A 131 6.32 0.99 4.92
CA ARG A 131 6.43 -0.19 4.07
C ARG A 131 6.23 0.24 2.63
N MET A 132 6.99 -0.34 1.74
CA MET A 132 6.97 0.05 0.33
C MET A 132 6.76 -1.16 -0.58
N PHE A 133 6.02 -0.93 -1.65
CA PHE A 133 5.81 -1.90 -2.72
C PHE A 133 5.99 -1.21 -4.05
N VAL A 134 6.61 -1.88 -4.98
CA VAL A 134 6.72 -1.40 -6.36
C VAL A 134 5.93 -2.30 -7.30
N ILE A 135 5.27 -1.70 -8.27
CA ILE A 135 4.65 -2.40 -9.39
C ILE A 135 5.42 -2.01 -10.65
N THR A 136 5.90 -3.00 -11.36
CA THR A 136 6.61 -2.79 -12.62
C THR A 136 5.64 -2.56 -13.77
N SER A 137 6.13 -2.03 -14.87
CA SER A 137 5.36 -1.88 -16.11
C SER A 137 4.83 -3.22 -16.65
N LYS A 138 5.48 -4.33 -16.29
CA LYS A 138 5.05 -5.69 -16.64
C LYS A 138 4.04 -6.29 -15.66
N GLY A 139 3.66 -5.56 -14.62
CA GLY A 139 2.67 -5.97 -13.62
C GLY A 139 3.21 -6.81 -12.47
N GLU A 140 4.51 -6.91 -12.31
CA GLU A 140 5.14 -7.58 -11.17
C GLU A 140 5.04 -6.70 -9.92
N LEU A 141 4.76 -7.31 -8.79
CA LEU A 141 4.63 -6.65 -7.49
C LEU A 141 5.75 -7.12 -6.56
N PHE A 142 6.56 -6.18 -6.09
CA PHE A 142 7.64 -6.46 -5.15
C PHE A 142 7.45 -5.68 -3.86
N ALA A 143 7.69 -6.35 -2.72
CA ALA A 143 7.89 -5.68 -1.45
C ALA A 143 9.36 -5.25 -1.36
N VAL A 144 9.60 -3.99 -1.06
CA VAL A 144 10.94 -3.40 -1.03
C VAL A 144 11.19 -2.69 0.31
N GLN A 145 12.44 -2.66 0.73
CA GLN A 145 12.84 -2.07 2.03
C GLN A 145 13.98 -1.09 1.84
#